data_e42db2f42365ee13d255266a2bda2311
#
_entry.id   e42db2f42365ee13d255266a2bda2311
#
_cell.length_a   1.000
_cell.length_b   1.000
_cell.length_c   1.000
_cell.angle_alpha   90.00
_cell.angle_beta   90.00
_cell.angle_gamma   90.00
#
_symmetry.space_group_name_H-M   'P 1'
#
loop_
_entity.id
_entity.type
_entity.pdbx_description
1 polymer ?
#
loop_
_entity_poly.entity_id
_entity_poly.type
_entity_poly.pdbx_seq_one_letter_code
_entity_poly.pdbx_strand_id
1 'polypeptide(L)'
;MVNGKLSVYPDEAVVLKGTVKLDRSFLVRAKNCLYWTEKQFVAVDAKLDVDALAAKGVRFAAPKAVITEPLAEKLVPLFTDDTELVILPEGAAFVDDDLKLTPSALRRYGSKLYVTGDVNIPAESAGVLGKVEYLHVGGEVTVAAALEDAFYDIPDTEYSELRVLKGALMNDKPMVRITLEMLGLDPEGISCTDCALVTLDKPLPAE
;
A
#
# COMPACT_ATOMS: atom_id res chain seq x y z
N MET A 1 -13.93 30.32 5.39
CA MET A 1 -12.92 29.82 4.44
C MET A 1 -13.31 28.41 4.09
N VAL A 2 -13.57 28.12 2.81
CA VAL A 2 -13.84 26.74 2.35
C VAL A 2 -12.48 26.13 2.05
N ASN A 3 -11.99 25.24 2.91
CA ASN A 3 -10.78 24.45 2.67
C ASN A 3 -11.15 23.23 1.80
N GLY A 4 -11.49 23.49 0.53
CA GLY A 4 -11.72 22.45 -0.44
C GLY A 4 -10.58 22.40 -1.46
N LYS A 5 -10.03 21.23 -1.75
CA LYS A 5 -9.10 21.04 -2.85
C LYS A 5 -9.88 21.24 -4.16
N LEU A 6 -9.52 22.24 -4.94
CA LEU A 6 -10.11 22.46 -6.26
C LEU A 6 -9.53 21.40 -7.22
N SER A 7 -10.38 20.53 -7.74
CA SER A 7 -10.00 19.58 -8.80
C SER A 7 -10.57 20.07 -10.12
N VAL A 8 -9.71 20.22 -11.11
CA VAL A 8 -10.10 20.56 -12.49
C VAL A 8 -10.14 19.26 -13.28
N TYR A 9 -11.23 19.01 -13.96
CA TYR A 9 -11.41 17.81 -14.82
C TYR A 9 -11.98 18.25 -16.18
N PRO A 10 -11.80 17.44 -17.25
CA PRO A 10 -12.33 17.73 -18.58
C PRO A 10 -13.85 17.81 -18.58
N ASP A 11 -14.42 18.81 -19.28
CA ASP A 11 -15.87 19.15 -19.24
C ASP A 11 -16.80 17.98 -19.63
N GLU A 12 -16.34 17.05 -20.48
CA GLU A 12 -17.15 15.89 -20.93
C GLU A 12 -16.82 14.59 -20.20
N ALA A 13 -16.00 14.63 -19.14
CA ALA A 13 -15.58 13.43 -18.44
C ALA A 13 -16.66 12.90 -17.48
N VAL A 14 -16.80 11.59 -17.44
CA VAL A 14 -17.52 10.91 -16.36
C VAL A 14 -16.63 10.87 -15.13
N VAL A 15 -16.99 11.66 -14.10
CA VAL A 15 -16.21 11.78 -12.87
C VAL A 15 -16.49 10.58 -11.97
N LEU A 16 -15.42 9.87 -11.61
CA LEU A 16 -15.40 8.80 -10.64
C LEU A 16 -14.68 9.26 -9.37
N LYS A 17 -14.89 8.60 -8.25
CA LYS A 17 -14.29 8.99 -6.96
C LYS A 17 -13.25 7.98 -6.49
N GLY A 18 -12.13 8.50 -5.97
CA GLY A 18 -11.10 7.71 -5.31
C GLY A 18 -10.33 6.77 -6.25
N THR A 19 -9.88 5.66 -5.71
CA THR A 19 -9.20 4.60 -6.48
C THR A 19 -10.21 3.78 -7.28
N VAL A 20 -10.04 3.75 -8.60
CA VAL A 20 -10.94 3.03 -9.52
C VAL A 20 -10.26 1.78 -10.06
N LYS A 21 -10.81 0.60 -9.74
CA LYS A 21 -10.29 -0.67 -10.26
C LYS A 21 -10.85 -0.93 -11.66
N LEU A 22 -9.95 -1.13 -12.60
CA LEU A 22 -10.29 -1.60 -13.95
C LEU A 22 -10.33 -3.13 -13.91
N ASP A 23 -11.52 -3.66 -13.76
CA ASP A 23 -11.80 -5.08 -13.68
C ASP A 23 -12.96 -5.46 -14.62
N ARG A 24 -13.36 -6.71 -14.56
CA ARG A 24 -14.52 -7.20 -15.35
C ARG A 24 -15.81 -6.42 -15.05
N SER A 25 -16.01 -5.97 -13.81
CA SER A 25 -17.21 -5.22 -13.43
C SER A 25 -17.20 -3.83 -14.05
N PHE A 26 -16.04 -3.20 -14.12
CA PHE A 26 -15.84 -1.94 -14.84
C PHE A 26 -16.10 -2.14 -16.33
N LEU A 27 -15.49 -3.15 -16.95
CA LEU A 27 -15.63 -3.45 -18.38
C LEU A 27 -17.10 -3.57 -18.79
N VAL A 28 -17.91 -4.29 -18.00
CA VAL A 28 -19.35 -4.49 -18.31
C VAL A 28 -20.10 -3.14 -18.37
N ARG A 29 -19.77 -2.21 -17.48
CA ARG A 29 -20.46 -0.90 -17.33
C ARG A 29 -19.86 0.20 -18.19
N ALA A 30 -18.65 0.00 -18.71
CA ALA A 30 -17.91 1.00 -19.49
C ALA A 30 -18.64 1.39 -20.76
N LYS A 31 -18.64 2.69 -21.07
CA LYS A 31 -19.27 3.33 -22.23
C LYS A 31 -18.23 4.12 -23.02
N ASN A 32 -18.55 4.50 -24.24
CA ASN A 32 -17.69 5.39 -25.05
C ASN A 32 -17.66 6.79 -24.45
N CYS A 33 -16.72 7.03 -23.55
CA CYS A 33 -16.49 8.34 -22.91
C CYS A 33 -15.11 8.40 -22.24
N LEU A 34 -14.72 9.60 -21.85
CA LEU A 34 -13.57 9.83 -20.98
C LEU A 34 -14.01 9.62 -19.52
N TYR A 35 -13.32 8.75 -18.80
CA TYR A 35 -13.45 8.59 -17.36
C TYR A 35 -12.34 9.35 -16.65
N TRP A 36 -12.69 10.08 -15.61
CA TRP A 36 -11.74 10.83 -14.79
C TRP A 36 -11.90 10.48 -13.31
N THR A 37 -10.77 10.46 -12.59
CA THR A 37 -10.76 10.36 -11.12
C THR A 37 -9.68 11.25 -10.53
N GLU A 38 -9.95 11.79 -9.33
CA GLU A 38 -9.01 12.61 -8.58
C GLU A 38 -7.85 11.82 -7.94
N LYS A 39 -7.93 10.49 -7.91
CA LYS A 39 -6.92 9.66 -7.25
C LYS A 39 -6.14 8.82 -8.29
N GLN A 40 -6.64 7.66 -8.64
CA GLN A 40 -5.92 6.75 -9.56
C GLN A 40 -6.80 5.67 -10.17
N PHE A 41 -6.38 5.16 -11.33
CA PHE A 41 -6.87 3.89 -11.87
C PHE A 41 -5.92 2.75 -11.54
N VAL A 42 -6.48 1.56 -11.32
CA VAL A 42 -5.71 0.36 -10.96
C VAL A 42 -6.14 -0.80 -11.85
N ALA A 43 -5.22 -1.37 -12.61
CA ALA A 43 -5.43 -2.50 -13.50
C ALA A 43 -4.42 -3.62 -13.17
N VAL A 44 -4.76 -4.47 -12.21
CA VAL A 44 -3.94 -5.61 -11.76
C VAL A 44 -4.62 -6.96 -12.00
N ASP A 45 -5.83 -6.96 -12.53
CA ASP A 45 -6.54 -8.19 -12.88
C ASP A 45 -6.07 -8.70 -14.24
N ALA A 46 -5.25 -9.73 -14.26
CA ALA A 46 -4.75 -10.34 -15.49
C ALA A 46 -5.87 -10.88 -16.44
N LYS A 47 -7.11 -10.99 -15.94
CA LYS A 47 -8.28 -11.40 -16.73
C LYS A 47 -9.03 -10.22 -17.35
N LEU A 48 -8.55 -9.00 -17.17
CA LEU A 48 -9.14 -7.81 -17.80
C LEU A 48 -8.99 -7.91 -19.33
N ASP A 49 -10.11 -7.90 -20.02
CA ASP A 49 -10.13 -7.84 -21.49
C ASP A 49 -9.95 -6.39 -21.96
N VAL A 50 -8.68 -6.00 -22.16
CA VAL A 50 -8.32 -4.64 -22.58
C VAL A 50 -8.78 -4.36 -24.02
N ASP A 51 -8.77 -5.37 -24.90
CA ASP A 51 -9.23 -5.20 -26.27
C ASP A 51 -10.73 -4.85 -26.30
N ALA A 52 -11.51 -5.47 -25.41
CA ALA A 52 -12.93 -5.15 -25.26
C ALA A 52 -13.15 -3.74 -24.67
N LEU A 53 -12.27 -3.25 -23.78
CA LEU A 53 -12.29 -1.85 -23.31
C LEU A 53 -12.01 -0.88 -24.46
N ALA A 54 -10.94 -1.15 -25.21
CA ALA A 54 -10.56 -0.32 -26.37
C ALA A 54 -11.66 -0.28 -27.43
N ALA A 55 -12.29 -1.42 -27.72
CA ALA A 55 -13.41 -1.53 -28.68
C ALA A 55 -14.64 -0.72 -28.24
N LYS A 56 -14.81 -0.47 -26.93
CA LYS A 56 -15.87 0.41 -26.43
C LYS A 56 -15.54 1.90 -26.57
N GLY A 57 -14.34 2.27 -27.02
CA GLY A 57 -13.92 3.66 -27.17
C GLY A 57 -13.69 4.40 -25.85
N VAL A 58 -13.38 3.68 -24.76
CA VAL A 58 -13.10 4.31 -23.45
C VAL A 58 -11.75 5.02 -23.48
N ARG A 59 -11.67 6.11 -22.71
CA ARG A 59 -10.44 6.83 -22.40
C ARG A 59 -10.40 7.10 -20.89
N PHE A 60 -9.19 7.25 -20.37
CA PHE A 60 -8.97 7.49 -18.94
C PHE A 60 -8.09 8.71 -18.72
N ALA A 61 -8.40 9.49 -17.68
CA ALA A 61 -7.59 10.59 -17.19
C ALA A 61 -7.55 10.56 -15.66
N ALA A 62 -6.37 10.57 -15.08
CA ALA A 62 -6.15 10.62 -13.65
C ALA A 62 -4.74 11.12 -13.34
N PRO A 63 -4.44 11.56 -12.10
CA PRO A 63 -3.07 11.85 -11.70
C PRO A 63 -2.15 10.63 -11.83
N LYS A 64 -2.67 9.41 -11.58
CA LYS A 64 -1.87 8.17 -11.58
C LYS A 64 -2.66 6.98 -12.13
N ALA A 65 -1.95 6.07 -12.79
CA ALA A 65 -2.46 4.74 -13.14
C ALA A 65 -1.45 3.67 -12.74
N VAL A 66 -1.93 2.64 -12.05
CA VAL A 66 -1.14 1.49 -11.61
C VAL A 66 -1.55 0.29 -12.44
N ILE A 67 -0.63 -0.27 -13.22
CA ILE A 67 -0.93 -1.26 -14.26
C ILE A 67 0.10 -2.38 -14.18
N THR A 68 -0.32 -3.65 -14.26
CA THR A 68 0.63 -4.75 -14.38
C THR A 68 1.21 -4.87 -15.79
N GLU A 69 2.47 -5.30 -15.92
CA GLU A 69 3.20 -5.43 -17.18
C GLU A 69 2.39 -6.09 -18.32
N PRO A 70 1.68 -7.22 -18.09
CA PRO A 70 0.94 -7.89 -19.20
C PRO A 70 -0.19 -7.04 -19.78
N LEU A 71 -0.69 -6.04 -19.04
CA LEU A 71 -1.76 -5.16 -19.50
C LEU A 71 -1.25 -3.85 -20.10
N ALA A 72 0.01 -3.48 -19.80
CA ALA A 72 0.54 -2.15 -20.08
C ALA A 72 0.52 -1.79 -21.56
N GLU A 73 1.03 -2.65 -22.43
CA GLU A 73 1.12 -2.37 -23.88
C GLU A 73 -0.23 -1.93 -24.50
N LYS A 74 -1.31 -2.58 -24.09
CA LYS A 74 -2.64 -2.31 -24.61
C LYS A 74 -3.41 -1.25 -23.86
N LEU A 75 -3.17 -1.12 -22.54
CA LEU A 75 -3.95 -0.25 -21.67
C LEU A 75 -3.40 1.19 -21.62
N VAL A 76 -2.08 1.36 -21.65
CA VAL A 76 -1.43 2.68 -21.63
C VAL A 76 -1.97 3.63 -22.71
N PRO A 77 -2.19 3.20 -23.96
CA PRO A 77 -2.74 4.09 -25.00
C PRO A 77 -4.16 4.62 -24.71
N LEU A 78 -4.88 4.06 -23.76
CA LEU A 78 -6.21 4.52 -23.37
C LEU A 78 -6.16 5.65 -22.34
N PHE A 79 -5.00 5.92 -21.73
CA PHE A 79 -4.80 7.03 -20.80
C PHE A 79 -4.40 8.31 -21.52
N THR A 80 -4.66 9.45 -20.87
CA THR A 80 -4.14 10.75 -21.30
C THR A 80 -2.65 10.88 -20.97
N ASP A 81 -1.94 11.69 -21.74
CA ASP A 81 -0.48 11.88 -21.60
C ASP A 81 -0.06 12.46 -20.24
N ASP A 82 -0.97 13.15 -19.54
CA ASP A 82 -0.73 13.73 -18.21
C ASP A 82 -0.80 12.71 -17.07
N THR A 83 -1.18 11.46 -17.35
CA THR A 83 -1.31 10.41 -16.33
C THR A 83 0.07 9.81 -16.00
N GLU A 84 0.49 9.90 -14.73
CA GLU A 84 1.66 9.17 -14.24
C GLU A 84 1.40 7.66 -14.30
N LEU A 85 2.29 6.91 -14.94
CA LEU A 85 2.14 5.47 -15.11
C LEU A 85 3.10 4.72 -14.18
N VAL A 86 2.55 3.85 -13.33
CA VAL A 86 3.30 2.91 -12.49
C VAL A 86 3.07 1.50 -13.03
N ILE A 87 4.14 0.88 -13.54
CA ILE A 87 4.07 -0.47 -14.11
C ILE A 87 4.58 -1.47 -13.07
N LEU A 88 3.70 -2.37 -12.66
CA LEU A 88 3.98 -3.41 -11.69
C LEU A 88 4.36 -4.73 -12.36
N PRO A 89 5.20 -5.55 -11.73
CA PRO A 89 5.50 -6.88 -12.25
C PRO A 89 4.23 -7.75 -12.32
N GLU A 90 4.23 -8.72 -13.21
CA GLU A 90 3.14 -9.67 -13.34
C GLU A 90 2.83 -10.37 -12.00
N GLY A 91 1.54 -10.46 -11.68
CA GLY A 91 1.07 -11.09 -10.44
C GLY A 91 1.16 -10.22 -9.20
N ALA A 92 1.58 -8.95 -9.32
CA ALA A 92 1.57 -8.01 -8.21
C ALA A 92 0.14 -7.71 -7.73
N ALA A 93 -0.06 -7.71 -6.42
CA ALA A 93 -1.30 -7.31 -5.78
C ALA A 93 -1.25 -5.85 -5.37
N PHE A 94 -2.36 -5.14 -5.59
CA PHE A 94 -2.56 -3.76 -5.17
C PHE A 94 -3.35 -3.72 -3.85
N VAL A 95 -2.76 -3.09 -2.82
CA VAL A 95 -3.35 -2.88 -1.49
C VAL A 95 -3.52 -1.37 -1.28
N ASP A 96 -4.78 -0.90 -1.25
CA ASP A 96 -5.12 0.54 -1.11
C ASP A 96 -5.38 0.92 0.35
N ASP A 97 -4.49 0.49 1.24
CA ASP A 97 -4.58 0.71 2.69
C ASP A 97 -3.25 0.30 3.34
N ASP A 98 -3.16 0.45 4.66
CA ASP A 98 -2.05 -0.07 5.44
C ASP A 98 -2.04 -1.60 5.46
N LEU A 99 -0.85 -2.18 5.58
CA LEU A 99 -0.67 -3.62 5.57
C LEU A 99 0.19 -4.10 6.75
N LYS A 100 -0.35 -5.00 7.56
CA LYS A 100 0.47 -5.82 8.44
C LYS A 100 0.94 -7.07 7.68
N LEU A 101 2.25 -7.18 7.46
CA LEU A 101 2.84 -8.31 6.74
C LEU A 101 2.82 -9.56 7.63
N THR A 102 1.92 -10.48 7.32
CA THR A 102 1.70 -11.73 8.07
C THR A 102 1.61 -12.91 7.12
N PRO A 103 1.68 -14.16 7.62
CA PRO A 103 1.42 -15.34 6.79
C PRO A 103 0.05 -15.30 6.08
N SER A 104 -0.94 -14.68 6.72
CA SER A 104 -2.28 -14.52 6.13
C SER A 104 -2.29 -13.48 5.00
N ALA A 105 -1.55 -12.39 5.16
CA ALA A 105 -1.41 -11.36 4.14
C ALA A 105 -0.77 -11.93 2.87
N LEU A 106 0.34 -12.67 3.00
CA LEU A 106 0.96 -13.32 1.83
C LEU A 106 0.09 -14.39 1.18
N ARG A 107 -0.69 -15.15 1.96
CA ARG A 107 -1.67 -16.08 1.36
C ARG A 107 -2.75 -15.37 0.57
N ARG A 108 -3.14 -14.17 1.00
CA ARG A 108 -4.20 -13.37 0.35
C ARG A 108 -3.71 -12.63 -0.87
N TYR A 109 -2.54 -12.02 -0.78
CA TYR A 109 -2.04 -11.07 -1.77
C TYR A 109 -0.90 -11.60 -2.63
N GLY A 110 -0.24 -12.71 -2.23
CA GLY A 110 0.94 -13.23 -2.94
C GLY A 110 2.25 -12.60 -2.47
N SER A 111 3.32 -12.87 -3.22
CA SER A 111 4.71 -12.46 -2.91
C SER A 111 5.10 -11.10 -3.47
N LYS A 112 4.29 -10.50 -4.34
CA LYS A 112 4.54 -9.20 -4.98
C LYS A 112 3.47 -8.22 -4.55
N LEU A 113 3.87 -7.18 -3.83
CA LEU A 113 2.96 -6.27 -3.12
C LEU A 113 3.23 -4.81 -3.51
N TYR A 114 2.19 -4.12 -3.95
CA TYR A 114 2.16 -2.67 -4.06
C TYR A 114 1.17 -2.13 -3.02
N VAL A 115 1.66 -1.45 -2.00
CA VAL A 115 0.88 -0.94 -0.86
C VAL A 115 0.89 0.57 -0.91
N THR A 116 -0.27 1.22 -0.87
CA THR A 116 -0.36 2.69 -0.91
C THR A 116 -0.19 3.34 0.45
N GLY A 117 -0.49 2.62 1.52
CA GLY A 117 -0.34 3.04 2.91
C GLY A 117 0.98 2.58 3.53
N ASP A 118 0.96 2.40 4.84
CA ASP A 118 2.11 1.95 5.63
C ASP A 118 2.20 0.43 5.69
N VAL A 119 3.42 -0.09 5.87
CA VAL A 119 3.64 -1.54 6.06
C VAL A 119 4.28 -1.80 7.41
N ASN A 120 3.63 -2.63 8.21
CA ASN A 120 4.16 -3.12 9.48
C ASN A 120 4.67 -4.55 9.34
N ILE A 121 5.95 -4.77 9.65
CA ILE A 121 6.64 -6.06 9.60
C ILE A 121 7.06 -6.47 11.02
N PRO A 122 6.15 -7.08 11.79
CA PRO A 122 6.43 -7.49 13.15
C PRO A 122 7.29 -8.77 13.20
N ALA A 123 7.85 -9.09 14.37
CA ALA A 123 8.75 -10.24 14.54
C ALA A 123 8.15 -11.59 14.09
N GLU A 124 6.81 -11.76 14.21
CA GLU A 124 6.11 -12.94 13.70
C GLU A 124 6.16 -13.10 12.17
N SER A 125 6.60 -12.09 11.43
CA SER A 125 6.78 -12.11 9.97
C SER A 125 8.04 -12.87 9.52
N ALA A 126 8.94 -13.28 10.43
CA ALA A 126 10.20 -13.95 10.11
C ALA A 126 10.04 -15.12 9.12
N GLY A 127 9.00 -15.96 9.29
CA GLY A 127 8.75 -17.12 8.43
C GLY A 127 8.20 -16.82 7.03
N VAL A 128 7.90 -15.56 6.73
CA VAL A 128 7.29 -15.16 5.46
C VAL A 128 8.05 -14.08 4.71
N LEU A 129 8.90 -13.32 5.39
CA LEU A 129 9.62 -12.19 4.79
C LEU A 129 10.49 -12.63 3.61
N GLY A 130 11.22 -13.73 3.74
CA GLY A 130 12.02 -14.31 2.65
C GLY A 130 11.23 -14.87 1.46
N LYS A 131 9.90 -14.77 1.48
CA LYS A 131 9.03 -15.15 0.35
C LYS A 131 8.52 -13.92 -0.42
N VAL A 132 8.80 -12.72 0.07
CA VAL A 132 8.44 -11.47 -0.60
C VAL A 132 9.43 -11.24 -1.73
N GLU A 133 8.92 -11.11 -2.95
CA GLU A 133 9.73 -10.92 -4.16
C GLU A 133 9.75 -9.47 -4.63
N TYR A 134 8.69 -8.74 -4.33
CA TYR A 134 8.51 -7.33 -4.69
C TYR A 134 7.70 -6.64 -3.60
N LEU A 135 8.18 -5.49 -3.13
CA LEU A 135 7.49 -4.68 -2.13
C LEU A 135 7.66 -3.19 -2.43
N HIS A 136 6.61 -2.58 -2.95
CA HIS A 136 6.53 -1.12 -3.06
C HIS A 136 5.59 -0.59 -1.98
N VAL A 137 6.04 0.40 -1.21
CA VAL A 137 5.29 1.01 -0.11
C VAL A 137 5.23 2.52 -0.29
N GLY A 138 4.03 3.05 -0.47
CA GLY A 138 3.80 4.48 -0.62
C GLY A 138 4.02 5.28 0.67
N GLY A 139 3.87 4.63 1.81
CA GLY A 139 4.05 5.18 3.14
C GLY A 139 5.35 4.73 3.83
N GLU A 140 5.29 4.64 5.18
CA GLU A 140 6.37 4.19 6.03
C GLU A 140 6.41 2.65 6.12
N VAL A 141 7.62 2.08 6.15
CA VAL A 141 7.82 0.69 6.55
C VAL A 141 8.31 0.67 8.00
N THR A 142 7.58 -0.04 8.84
CA THR A 142 7.98 -0.33 10.21
C THR A 142 8.42 -1.79 10.31
N VAL A 143 9.69 -2.05 10.66
CA VAL A 143 10.23 -3.41 10.76
C VAL A 143 10.76 -3.69 12.16
N ALA A 144 10.51 -4.89 12.70
CA ALA A 144 11.12 -5.36 13.93
C ALA A 144 12.64 -5.52 13.72
N ALA A 145 13.47 -5.03 14.66
CA ALA A 145 14.93 -5.04 14.53
C ALA A 145 15.52 -6.41 14.20
N ALA A 146 14.95 -7.49 14.74
CA ALA A 146 15.36 -8.85 14.44
C ALA A 146 15.15 -9.27 12.96
N LEU A 147 14.41 -8.49 12.18
CA LEU A 147 14.10 -8.75 10.78
C LEU A 147 14.70 -7.73 9.82
N GLU A 148 15.50 -6.79 10.32
CA GLU A 148 16.08 -5.71 9.52
C GLU A 148 16.91 -6.27 8.36
N ASP A 149 17.84 -7.17 8.62
CA ASP A 149 18.67 -7.80 7.57
C ASP A 149 17.81 -8.56 6.56
N ALA A 150 16.82 -9.33 7.03
CA ALA A 150 15.92 -10.06 6.14
C ALA A 150 15.00 -9.14 5.31
N PHE A 151 14.74 -7.94 5.78
CA PHE A 151 14.01 -6.92 5.01
C PHE A 151 14.87 -6.40 3.85
N TYR A 152 16.16 -6.14 4.08
CA TYR A 152 17.08 -5.71 3.02
C TYR A 152 17.38 -6.80 2.00
N ASP A 153 17.12 -8.07 2.33
CA ASP A 153 17.27 -9.20 1.39
C ASP A 153 16.09 -9.31 0.39
N ILE A 154 15.03 -8.52 0.53
CA ILE A 154 13.94 -8.50 -0.45
C ILE A 154 14.47 -7.97 -1.80
N PRO A 155 14.32 -8.72 -2.91
CA PRO A 155 15.03 -8.41 -4.16
C PRO A 155 14.67 -7.07 -4.79
N ASP A 156 13.41 -6.66 -4.67
CA ASP A 156 12.92 -5.43 -5.30
C ASP A 156 12.02 -4.69 -4.30
N THR A 157 12.58 -3.65 -3.67
CA THR A 157 11.92 -2.92 -2.58
C THR A 157 12.03 -1.43 -2.78
N GLU A 158 10.88 -0.75 -2.71
CA GLU A 158 10.76 0.71 -2.74
C GLU A 158 9.86 1.17 -1.60
N TYR A 159 10.27 2.20 -0.86
CA TYR A 159 9.53 2.76 0.27
C TYR A 159 9.91 4.22 0.51
N SER A 160 9.02 4.97 1.17
CA SER A 160 9.27 6.38 1.49
C SER A 160 10.17 6.55 2.71
N GLU A 161 9.91 5.79 3.78
CA GLU A 161 10.65 5.84 5.04
C GLU A 161 10.74 4.44 5.66
N LEU A 162 11.86 4.13 6.32
CA LEU A 162 12.05 2.90 7.08
C LEU A 162 12.29 3.21 8.55
N ARG A 163 11.49 2.60 9.41
CA ARG A 163 11.64 2.65 10.85
C ARG A 163 11.91 1.26 11.42
N VAL A 164 13.08 1.11 12.03
CA VAL A 164 13.46 -0.13 12.73
C VAL A 164 13.04 -0.03 14.19
N LEU A 165 12.18 -0.93 14.64
CA LEU A 165 11.68 -0.96 16.00
C LEU A 165 12.39 -2.03 16.82
N LYS A 166 12.93 -1.61 17.95
CA LYS A 166 13.56 -2.49 18.93
C LYS A 166 12.54 -2.94 19.98
N GLY A 167 12.70 -4.17 20.44
CA GLY A 167 11.91 -4.74 21.50
C GLY A 167 10.44 -5.01 21.16
N ALA A 168 9.60 -5.12 22.18
CA ALA A 168 8.18 -5.39 22.00
C ALA A 168 7.44 -4.19 21.40
N LEU A 169 6.64 -4.42 20.34
CA LEU A 169 5.85 -3.39 19.68
C LEU A 169 4.45 -3.30 20.30
N MET A 170 4.09 -2.09 20.77
CA MET A 170 2.73 -1.71 21.14
C MET A 170 2.22 -0.70 20.09
N ASN A 171 1.34 -1.15 19.21
CA ASN A 171 0.79 -0.31 18.14
C ASN A 171 -0.72 -0.16 18.26
N ASP A 172 -1.23 1.02 17.85
CA ASP A 172 -2.66 1.33 17.74
C ASP A 172 -3.45 1.01 19.03
N LYS A 173 -2.92 1.48 20.15
CA LYS A 173 -3.57 1.33 21.45
C LYS A 173 -4.08 2.68 21.98
N PRO A 174 -5.34 2.76 22.44
CA PRO A 174 -5.85 3.98 23.05
C PRO A 174 -5.07 4.35 24.31
N MET A 175 -4.57 3.34 25.03
CA MET A 175 -3.73 3.54 26.21
C MET A 175 -2.77 2.36 26.36
N VAL A 176 -1.50 2.67 26.63
CA VAL A 176 -0.48 1.70 27.04
C VAL A 176 0.05 2.08 28.42
N ARG A 177 0.02 1.14 29.34
CA ARG A 177 0.64 1.27 30.67
C ARG A 177 1.85 0.35 30.71
N ILE A 178 3.03 0.94 30.70
CA ILE A 178 4.30 0.21 30.73
C ILE A 178 4.66 -0.04 32.19
N THR A 179 4.90 -1.31 32.52
CA THR A 179 5.34 -1.73 33.87
C THR A 179 6.83 -2.11 33.82
N LEU A 180 7.48 -2.09 35.00
CA LEU A 180 8.88 -2.56 35.11
C LEU A 180 9.02 -4.04 34.75
N GLU A 181 8.01 -4.85 34.98
CA GLU A 181 7.98 -6.25 34.55
C GLU A 181 8.01 -6.38 33.02
N MET A 182 7.21 -5.59 32.31
CA MET A 182 7.22 -5.56 30.85
C MET A 182 8.59 -5.15 30.29
N LEU A 183 9.23 -4.15 30.89
CA LEU A 183 10.59 -3.72 30.49
C LEU A 183 11.65 -4.78 30.80
N GLY A 184 11.45 -5.59 31.84
CA GLY A 184 12.36 -6.68 32.20
C GLY A 184 12.22 -7.93 31.32
N LEU A 185 11.11 -8.07 30.60
CA LEU A 185 10.87 -9.22 29.72
C LEU A 185 11.55 -9.04 28.34
N ASP A 186 11.84 -7.81 27.94
CA ASP A 186 12.47 -7.53 26.65
C ASP A 186 13.68 -6.60 26.86
N PRO A 187 14.92 -7.11 26.67
CA PRO A 187 16.14 -6.33 26.87
C PRO A 187 16.29 -5.17 25.88
N GLU A 188 15.63 -5.25 24.72
CA GLU A 188 15.60 -4.15 23.73
C GLU A 188 14.54 -3.09 24.05
N GLY A 189 13.74 -3.31 25.11
CA GLY A 189 12.71 -2.38 25.56
C GLY A 189 11.35 -2.55 24.90
N ILE A 190 10.56 -1.46 24.89
CA ILE A 190 9.22 -1.44 24.30
C ILE A 190 9.08 -0.25 23.37
N SER A 191 8.70 -0.51 22.13
CA SER A 191 8.37 0.52 21.16
C SER A 191 6.86 0.76 21.13
N CYS A 192 6.44 2.02 21.30
CA CYS A 192 5.04 2.41 21.21
C CYS A 192 4.83 3.29 19.99
N THR A 193 3.95 2.86 19.07
CA THR A 193 3.58 3.62 17.87
C THR A 193 2.05 3.79 17.84
N ASP A 194 1.59 4.95 17.37
CA ASP A 194 0.16 5.27 17.22
C ASP A 194 -0.67 5.03 18.50
N CYS A 195 -0.03 5.25 19.66
CA CYS A 195 -0.67 5.14 20.96
C CYS A 195 -1.13 6.51 21.44
N ALA A 196 -2.43 6.66 21.76
CA ALA A 196 -2.98 7.94 22.21
C ALA A 196 -2.44 8.39 23.57
N LEU A 197 -2.14 7.42 24.46
CA LEU A 197 -1.58 7.68 25.79
C LEU A 197 -0.63 6.56 26.19
N VAL A 198 0.60 6.93 26.55
CA VAL A 198 1.59 6.01 27.13
C VAL A 198 1.90 6.47 28.55
N THR A 199 1.76 5.59 29.52
CA THR A 199 2.03 5.87 30.93
C THR A 199 3.01 4.85 31.51
N LEU A 200 3.85 5.31 32.43
CA LEU A 200 4.71 4.44 33.23
C LEU A 200 4.03 4.14 34.59
N ASP A 201 4.08 2.90 35.03
CA ASP A 201 3.53 2.49 36.31
C ASP A 201 4.33 3.05 37.48
N LYS A 202 5.65 3.19 37.33
CA LYS A 202 6.58 3.81 38.25
C LYS A 202 7.62 4.64 37.53
N PRO A 203 8.21 5.66 38.16
CA PRO A 203 9.36 6.35 37.57
C PRO A 203 10.47 5.34 37.23
N LEU A 204 11.08 5.51 36.05
CA LEU A 204 12.27 4.73 35.69
C LEU A 204 13.40 5.08 36.66
N PRO A 205 14.21 4.11 37.12
CA PRO A 205 15.41 4.41 37.89
C PRO A 205 16.28 5.35 37.10
N ALA A 206 16.81 6.39 37.72
CA ALA A 206 17.84 7.22 37.12
C ALA A 206 19.10 6.36 36.95
N GLU A 207 19.67 6.35 35.77
CA GLU A 207 20.99 5.77 35.54
C GLU A 207 22.08 6.51 36.30
#